data_498f5e6958d8bf0133ae8336c71a01b4
#
_entry.id   498f5e6958d8bf0133ae8336c71a01b4
#
_cell.length_a   1.000
_cell.length_b   1.000
_cell.length_c   1.000
_cell.angle_alpha   90.00
_cell.angle_beta   90.00
_cell.angle_gamma   90.00
#
_symmetry.space_group_name_H-M   'P 1'
#
loop_
_entity.id
_entity.type
_entity.pdbx_description
1 polymer ?
#
loop_
_entity_poly.entity_id
_entity_poly.type
_entity_poly.pdbx_seq_one_letter_code
_entity_poly.pdbx_strand_id
1 'polypeptide(L)'
;MKHETNIEALHQAKKRLELEYNKKQLAIEISITAGSRVVEELWERKIMQYSLSSSNRRKFMMYAVRASYDNEPITYNQLKKLLNISDIALTTMWRECSDAGWIVTTKAKRANQTLLASDNLLKSYNNYMAHVRQAYKNSGLRTLAQAIVEMEHLIAHEDYENR
;
A
#
# COMPACT_ATOMS: atom_id res chain seq x y z
N MET A 1 22.67 -22.83 -32.43
CA MET A 1 21.84 -21.82 -33.14
C MET A 1 20.33 -21.96 -32.89
N LYS A 2 19.69 -23.11 -33.06
CA LYS A 2 18.24 -23.24 -32.77
C LYS A 2 17.85 -23.05 -31.29
N HIS A 3 18.70 -23.43 -30.33
CA HIS A 3 18.42 -23.33 -28.90
C HIS A 3 18.57 -21.89 -28.36
N GLU A 4 19.60 -21.14 -28.78
CA GLU A 4 19.77 -19.74 -28.41
C GLU A 4 18.56 -18.88 -28.85
N THR A 5 18.01 -19.17 -30.05
CA THR A 5 16.82 -18.51 -30.58
C THR A 5 15.56 -18.80 -29.73
N ASN A 6 15.49 -19.98 -29.10
CA ASN A 6 14.34 -20.34 -28.26
C ASN A 6 14.36 -19.60 -26.91
N ILE A 7 15.51 -19.54 -26.24
CA ILE A 7 15.67 -18.80 -24.97
C ILE A 7 15.40 -17.31 -25.17
N GLU A 8 15.94 -16.71 -26.24
CA GLU A 8 15.69 -15.31 -26.54
C GLU A 8 14.19 -15.04 -26.79
N ALA A 9 13.51 -15.93 -27.51
CA ALA A 9 12.07 -15.83 -27.72
C ALA A 9 11.27 -15.91 -26.41
N LEU A 10 11.66 -16.78 -25.47
CA LEU A 10 11.05 -16.88 -24.15
C LEU A 10 11.26 -15.60 -23.32
N HIS A 11 12.47 -15.02 -23.34
CA HIS A 11 12.74 -13.74 -22.67
C HIS A 11 11.91 -12.60 -23.27
N GLN A 12 11.75 -12.54 -24.58
CA GLN A 12 10.91 -11.54 -25.23
C GLN A 12 9.42 -11.73 -24.86
N ALA A 13 8.94 -12.97 -24.81
CA ALA A 13 7.58 -13.27 -24.38
C ALA A 13 7.36 -12.85 -22.91
N LYS A 14 8.31 -13.14 -22.02
CA LYS A 14 8.26 -12.69 -20.62
C LYS A 14 8.18 -11.17 -20.52
N LYS A 15 9.03 -10.44 -21.22
CA LYS A 15 9.02 -8.97 -21.23
C LYS A 15 7.66 -8.39 -21.70
N ARG A 16 7.01 -9.02 -22.67
CA ARG A 16 5.67 -8.60 -23.10
C ARG A 16 4.63 -8.79 -21.99
N LEU A 17 4.65 -9.93 -21.30
CA LEU A 17 3.76 -10.20 -20.18
C LEU A 17 3.98 -9.22 -19.02
N GLU A 18 5.23 -8.94 -18.68
CA GLU A 18 5.60 -7.94 -17.67
C GLU A 18 5.11 -6.53 -18.06
N LEU A 19 5.23 -6.15 -19.31
CA LEU A 19 4.73 -4.88 -19.80
C LEU A 19 3.20 -4.78 -19.69
N GLU A 20 2.48 -5.83 -20.07
CA GLU A 20 1.01 -5.87 -19.92
C GLU A 20 0.57 -5.86 -18.46
N TYR A 21 1.28 -6.56 -17.59
CA TYR A 21 1.06 -6.51 -16.15
C TYR A 21 1.24 -5.09 -15.61
N ASN A 22 2.37 -4.46 -15.94
CA ASN A 22 2.70 -3.12 -15.47
C ASN A 22 1.68 -2.07 -15.98
N LYS A 23 1.24 -2.17 -17.22
CA LYS A 23 0.19 -1.28 -17.77
C LYS A 23 -1.13 -1.40 -17.01
N LYS A 24 -1.57 -2.63 -16.72
CA LYS A 24 -2.81 -2.87 -15.96
C LYS A 24 -2.68 -2.41 -14.52
N GLN A 25 -1.56 -2.70 -13.87
CA GLN A 25 -1.30 -2.25 -12.51
C GLN A 25 -1.28 -0.72 -12.44
N LEU A 26 -0.59 -0.07 -13.37
CA LEU A 26 -0.55 1.39 -13.42
C LEU A 26 -1.93 2.00 -13.62
N ALA A 27 -2.78 1.42 -14.47
CA ALA A 27 -4.14 1.88 -14.69
C ALA A 27 -4.98 1.78 -13.40
N ILE A 28 -4.81 0.72 -12.60
CA ILE A 28 -5.46 0.56 -11.30
C ILE A 28 -4.96 1.63 -10.33
N GLU A 29 -3.64 1.81 -10.23
CA GLU A 29 -3.05 2.81 -9.33
C GLU A 29 -3.52 4.23 -9.69
N ILE A 30 -3.59 4.57 -10.97
CA ILE A 30 -4.14 5.85 -11.44
C ILE A 30 -5.60 5.97 -11.03
N SER A 31 -6.42 4.95 -11.25
CA SER A 31 -7.84 4.94 -10.89
C SER A 31 -8.06 5.15 -9.40
N ILE A 32 -7.29 4.45 -8.56
CA ILE A 32 -7.36 4.58 -7.10
C ILE A 32 -6.91 5.97 -6.66
N THR A 33 -5.81 6.48 -7.21
CA THR A 33 -5.21 7.77 -6.84
C THR A 33 -6.02 8.95 -7.37
N ALA A 34 -6.58 8.84 -8.57
CA ALA A 34 -7.39 9.89 -9.19
C ALA A 34 -8.82 10.00 -8.61
N GLY A 35 -9.14 9.25 -7.57
CA GLY A 35 -10.42 9.38 -6.88
C GLY A 35 -11.59 8.71 -7.57
N SER A 36 -11.38 7.55 -8.20
CA SER A 36 -12.48 6.71 -8.73
C SER A 36 -13.47 6.25 -7.65
N ARG A 37 -13.03 6.31 -6.38
CA ARG A 37 -13.88 6.08 -5.23
C ARG A 37 -14.62 7.35 -4.86
N VAL A 38 -15.93 7.34 -5.00
CA VAL A 38 -16.79 8.41 -4.50
C VAL A 38 -16.93 8.26 -2.99
N VAL A 39 -16.56 9.30 -2.24
CA VAL A 39 -16.74 9.39 -0.78
C VAL A 39 -17.80 10.45 -0.50
N GLU A 40 -18.96 10.02 -0.09
CA GLU A 40 -20.11 10.93 0.16
C GLU A 40 -20.02 11.58 1.55
N GLU A 41 -19.62 10.80 2.55
CA GLU A 41 -19.58 11.25 3.94
C GLU A 41 -18.48 12.28 4.22
N LEU A 42 -18.85 13.41 4.79
CA LEU A 42 -17.92 14.50 5.07
C LEU A 42 -16.77 14.09 6.00
N TRP A 43 -17.06 13.29 7.02
CA TRP A 43 -16.04 12.81 7.96
C TRP A 43 -14.98 11.96 7.27
N GLU A 44 -15.37 11.11 6.33
CA GLU A 44 -14.46 10.27 5.57
C GLU A 44 -13.65 11.08 4.55
N ARG A 45 -14.28 12.08 3.91
CA ARG A 45 -13.57 12.99 3.01
C ARG A 45 -12.44 13.75 3.72
N LYS A 46 -12.67 14.20 4.95
CA LYS A 46 -11.63 14.87 5.76
C LYS A 46 -10.45 13.96 6.05
N ILE A 47 -10.69 12.70 6.40
CA ILE A 47 -9.65 11.69 6.59
C ILE A 47 -8.84 11.50 5.29
N MET A 48 -9.51 11.31 4.16
CA MET A 48 -8.84 11.15 2.87
C MET A 48 -8.01 12.37 2.48
N GLN A 49 -8.55 13.58 2.61
CA GLN A 49 -7.84 14.80 2.29
C GLN A 49 -6.57 14.96 3.13
N TYR A 50 -6.65 14.68 4.42
CA TYR A 50 -5.49 14.71 5.30
C TYR A 50 -4.45 13.66 4.89
N SER A 51 -4.87 12.42 4.68
CA SER A 51 -3.99 11.32 4.26
C SER A 51 -3.27 11.62 2.95
N LEU A 52 -3.95 12.26 2.00
CA LEU A 52 -3.38 12.59 0.68
C LEU A 52 -2.56 13.89 0.67
N SER A 53 -2.61 14.69 1.73
CA SER A 53 -1.96 16.00 1.78
C SER A 53 -0.44 15.94 1.86
N SER A 54 0.13 14.86 2.39
CA SER A 54 1.57 14.58 2.37
C SER A 54 1.88 13.09 2.56
N SER A 55 3.04 12.67 2.07
CA SER A 55 3.53 11.29 2.26
C SER A 55 3.66 10.92 3.73
N ASN A 56 4.17 11.83 4.58
CA ASN A 56 4.34 11.57 6.01
C ASN A 56 2.99 11.44 6.74
N ARG A 57 2.00 12.28 6.42
CA ARG A 57 0.66 12.17 6.97
C ARG A 57 -0.02 10.86 6.58
N ARG A 58 0.13 10.46 5.33
CA ARG A 58 -0.37 9.18 4.86
C ARG A 58 0.25 8.01 5.62
N LYS A 59 1.57 7.97 5.74
CA LYS A 59 2.30 6.94 6.50
C LYS A 59 1.91 6.91 7.96
N PHE A 60 1.78 8.08 8.61
CA PHE A 60 1.34 8.18 9.99
C PHE A 60 -0.02 7.48 10.20
N MET A 61 -1.00 7.80 9.37
CA MET A 61 -2.33 7.18 9.45
C MET A 61 -2.29 5.67 9.14
N MET A 62 -1.49 5.26 8.17
CA MET A 62 -1.33 3.83 7.84
C MET A 62 -0.72 3.04 9.00
N TYR A 63 0.27 3.58 9.71
CA TYR A 63 0.84 2.94 10.91
C TYR A 63 -0.15 2.87 12.06
N ALA A 64 -0.99 3.90 12.25
CA ALA A 64 -2.06 3.86 13.24
C ALA A 64 -3.09 2.76 12.93
N VAL A 65 -3.49 2.64 11.67
CA VAL A 65 -4.40 1.57 11.20
C VAL A 65 -3.77 0.19 11.37
N ARG A 66 -2.50 0.03 11.00
CA ARG A 66 -1.77 -1.22 11.18
C ARG A 66 -1.69 -1.63 12.66
N ALA A 67 -1.37 -0.69 13.54
CA ALA A 67 -1.34 -0.94 14.98
C ALA A 67 -2.69 -1.47 15.50
N SER A 68 -3.79 -0.95 14.97
CA SER A 68 -5.14 -1.45 15.31
C SER A 68 -5.45 -2.82 14.71
N TYR A 69 -5.03 -3.09 13.48
CA TYR A 69 -5.21 -4.42 12.86
C TYR A 69 -4.43 -5.50 13.62
N ASP A 70 -3.21 -5.17 14.06
CA ASP A 70 -2.35 -6.09 14.82
C ASP A 70 -2.72 -6.15 16.31
N ASN A 71 -3.60 -5.26 16.76
CA ASN A 71 -3.92 -5.05 18.19
C ASN A 71 -2.68 -4.76 19.04
N GLU A 72 -1.72 -4.06 18.47
CA GLU A 72 -0.45 -3.67 19.09
C GLU A 72 -0.28 -2.15 19.01
N PRO A 73 -0.61 -1.40 20.08
CA PRO A 73 -0.44 0.05 20.09
C PRO A 73 1.00 0.45 19.78
N ILE A 74 1.17 1.43 18.89
CA ILE A 74 2.48 1.91 18.50
C ILE A 74 2.91 3.09 19.39
N THR A 75 4.17 3.07 19.85
CA THR A 75 4.72 4.14 20.68
C THR A 75 5.17 5.34 19.84
N TYR A 76 5.25 6.51 20.49
CA TYR A 76 5.79 7.72 19.88
C TYR A 76 7.20 7.47 19.29
N ASN A 77 8.08 6.82 20.07
CA ASN A 77 9.46 6.58 19.63
C ASN A 77 9.54 5.59 18.45
N GLN A 78 8.71 4.55 18.45
CA GLN A 78 8.63 3.62 17.32
C GLN A 78 8.18 4.35 16.04
N LEU A 79 7.14 5.15 16.15
CA LEU A 79 6.59 5.89 15.01
C LEU A 79 7.58 6.92 14.47
N LYS A 80 8.28 7.64 15.35
CA LYS A 80 9.36 8.56 14.98
C LYS A 80 10.44 7.86 14.15
N LYS A 81 10.85 6.68 14.60
CA LYS A 81 11.88 5.88 13.92
C LYS A 81 11.42 5.39 12.55
N LEU A 82 10.19 4.89 12.47
CA LEU A 82 9.59 4.36 11.24
C LEU A 82 9.37 5.46 10.19
N LEU A 83 8.93 6.64 10.62
CA LEU A 83 8.70 7.78 9.72
C LEU A 83 9.98 8.53 9.37
N ASN A 84 11.03 8.42 10.19
CA ASN A 84 12.29 9.14 10.04
C ASN A 84 12.09 10.66 9.88
N ILE A 85 11.34 11.26 10.81
CA ILE A 85 10.98 12.68 10.81
C ILE A 85 11.40 13.36 12.11
N SER A 86 11.35 14.69 12.13
CA SER A 86 11.64 15.48 13.33
C SER A 86 10.55 15.33 14.40
N ASP A 87 10.92 15.61 15.66
CA ASP A 87 9.95 15.64 16.78
C ASP A 87 8.84 16.67 16.55
N ILE A 88 9.15 17.80 15.93
CA ILE A 88 8.17 18.84 15.63
C ILE A 88 7.14 18.32 14.63
N ALA A 89 7.59 17.68 13.55
CA ALA A 89 6.71 17.12 12.53
C ALA A 89 5.80 16.01 13.10
N LEU A 90 6.38 15.09 13.87
CA LEU A 90 5.60 14.01 14.50
C LEU A 90 4.59 14.54 15.51
N THR A 91 5.01 15.47 16.38
CA THR A 91 4.12 16.09 17.38
C THR A 91 2.97 16.83 16.71
N THR A 92 3.23 17.50 15.60
CA THR A 92 2.19 18.22 14.83
C THR A 92 1.16 17.25 14.29
N MET A 93 1.58 16.19 13.60
CA MET A 93 0.66 15.17 13.07
C MET A 93 -0.10 14.44 14.18
N TRP A 94 0.57 14.11 15.28
CA TRP A 94 -0.05 13.46 16.43
C TRP A 94 -1.18 14.32 17.01
N ARG A 95 -0.91 15.62 17.21
CA ARG A 95 -1.91 16.58 17.70
C ARG A 95 -3.06 16.75 16.71
N GLU A 96 -2.76 16.96 15.42
CA GLU A 96 -3.78 17.12 14.37
C GLU A 96 -4.74 15.93 14.34
N CYS A 97 -4.20 14.70 14.35
CA CYS A 97 -5.01 13.48 14.33
C CYS A 97 -5.76 13.23 15.65
N SER A 98 -5.14 13.57 16.78
CA SER A 98 -5.79 13.47 18.10
C SER A 98 -6.96 14.45 18.23
N ASP A 99 -6.75 15.71 17.84
CA ASP A 99 -7.78 16.76 17.88
C ASP A 99 -8.95 16.45 16.92
N ALA A 100 -8.65 15.84 15.79
CA ALA A 100 -9.66 15.39 14.85
C ALA A 100 -10.41 14.11 15.27
N GLY A 101 -9.96 13.44 16.34
CA GLY A 101 -10.54 12.18 16.81
C GLY A 101 -10.23 10.97 15.93
N TRP A 102 -9.17 11.03 15.13
CA TRP A 102 -8.79 9.93 14.24
C TRP A 102 -7.89 8.89 14.89
N ILE A 103 -7.24 9.25 15.99
CA ILE A 103 -6.42 8.34 16.79
C ILE A 103 -6.88 8.31 18.24
N VAL A 104 -6.64 7.16 18.89
CA VAL A 104 -6.82 6.97 20.33
C VAL A 104 -5.44 6.88 20.97
N THR A 105 -5.19 7.73 21.96
CA THR A 105 -3.88 7.83 22.61
C THR A 105 -3.98 7.51 24.10
N THR A 106 -2.89 6.96 24.66
CA THR A 106 -2.76 6.84 26.10
C THR A 106 -2.39 8.17 26.75
N LYS A 107 -2.71 8.33 28.06
CA LYS A 107 -2.34 9.53 28.86
C LYS A 107 -0.89 9.50 29.39
N ALA A 108 -0.04 8.59 28.92
CA ALA A 108 1.35 8.49 29.35
C ALA A 108 2.20 9.70 28.91
N LYS A 109 3.38 9.87 29.53
CA LYS A 109 4.37 10.86 29.07
C LYS A 109 4.78 10.56 27.63
N ARG A 110 5.18 11.62 26.89
CA ARG A 110 5.44 11.59 25.43
C ARG A 110 6.20 10.35 24.92
N ALA A 111 7.32 9.97 25.58
CA ALA A 111 8.13 8.82 25.17
C ALA A 111 7.39 7.48 25.22
N ASN A 112 6.47 7.34 26.18
CA ASN A 112 5.68 6.13 26.43
C ASN A 112 4.23 6.25 25.91
N GLN A 113 3.91 7.36 25.27
CA GLN A 113 2.60 7.56 24.67
C GLN A 113 2.43 6.59 23.50
N THR A 114 1.27 5.93 23.45
CA THR A 114 0.93 5.00 22.37
C THR A 114 -0.32 5.47 21.64
N LEU A 115 -0.47 5.05 20.40
CA LEU A 115 -1.66 5.31 19.62
C LEU A 115 -2.19 4.06 18.92
N LEU A 116 -3.49 4.10 18.68
CA LEU A 116 -4.25 3.23 17.78
C LEU A 116 -5.12 4.11 16.89
N ALA A 117 -5.58 3.57 15.77
CA ALA A 117 -6.60 4.23 14.97
C ALA A 117 -7.95 4.25 15.72
N SER A 118 -8.71 5.34 15.57
CA SER A 118 -10.11 5.38 15.98
C SER A 118 -10.99 4.51 15.08
N ASP A 119 -12.20 4.23 15.52
CA ASP A 119 -13.17 3.47 14.71
C ASP A 119 -13.46 4.13 13.36
N ASN A 120 -13.54 5.46 13.32
CA ASN A 120 -13.73 6.20 12.08
C ASN A 120 -12.54 6.06 11.12
N LEU A 121 -11.33 6.15 11.63
CA LEU A 121 -10.14 5.96 10.80
C LEU A 121 -10.08 4.53 10.28
N LEU A 122 -10.33 3.53 11.12
CA LEU A 122 -10.41 2.12 10.69
C LEU A 122 -11.48 1.91 9.63
N LYS A 123 -12.67 2.45 9.82
CA LYS A 123 -13.77 2.34 8.86
C LYS A 123 -13.40 2.94 7.50
N SER A 124 -12.76 4.13 7.49
CA SER A 124 -12.32 4.77 6.27
C SER A 124 -11.29 3.92 5.52
N TYR A 125 -10.29 3.38 6.22
CA TYR A 125 -9.29 2.52 5.60
C TYR A 125 -9.86 1.16 5.17
N ASN A 126 -10.77 0.57 5.91
CA ASN A 126 -11.46 -0.65 5.49
C ASN A 126 -12.26 -0.44 4.20
N ASN A 127 -12.95 0.70 4.07
CA ASN A 127 -13.64 1.08 2.84
C ASN A 127 -12.66 1.26 1.67
N TYR A 128 -11.54 1.93 1.91
CA TYR A 128 -10.48 2.09 0.92
C TYR A 128 -9.88 0.75 0.49
N MET A 129 -9.55 -0.12 1.43
CA MET A 129 -9.00 -1.45 1.13
C MET A 129 -9.98 -2.34 0.37
N ALA A 130 -11.28 -2.23 0.66
CA ALA A 130 -12.32 -2.93 -0.08
C ALA A 130 -12.39 -2.43 -1.54
N HIS A 131 -12.28 -1.12 -1.76
CA HIS A 131 -12.23 -0.52 -3.09
C HIS A 131 -11.00 -0.99 -3.89
N VAL A 132 -9.82 -0.95 -3.28
CA VAL A 132 -8.58 -1.45 -3.88
C VAL A 132 -8.70 -2.93 -4.26
N ARG A 133 -9.17 -3.76 -3.34
CA ARG A 133 -9.37 -5.19 -3.57
C ARG A 133 -10.31 -5.46 -4.73
N GLN A 134 -11.40 -4.70 -4.84
CA GLN A 134 -12.35 -4.83 -5.96
C GLN A 134 -11.71 -4.43 -7.30
N ALA A 135 -10.93 -3.36 -7.32
CA ALA A 135 -10.21 -2.92 -8.51
C ALA A 135 -9.22 -3.99 -9.01
N TYR A 136 -8.44 -4.58 -8.09
CA TYR A 136 -7.52 -5.66 -8.43
C TYR A 136 -8.22 -6.95 -8.86
N LYS A 137 -9.32 -7.31 -8.21
CA LYS A 137 -10.10 -8.51 -8.53
C LYS A 137 -10.56 -8.53 -9.99
N ASN A 138 -10.97 -7.39 -10.53
CA ASN A 138 -11.52 -7.26 -11.87
C ASN A 138 -10.47 -7.01 -12.97
N SER A 139 -9.18 -6.96 -12.61
CA SER A 139 -8.11 -6.49 -13.51
C SER A 139 -7.49 -7.57 -14.39
N GLY A 140 -7.63 -8.85 -14.04
CA GLY A 140 -6.90 -9.95 -14.68
C GLY A 140 -5.40 -10.03 -14.32
N LEU A 141 -4.91 -9.21 -13.38
CA LEU A 141 -3.51 -9.20 -12.95
C LEU A 141 -3.03 -10.54 -12.41
N ARG A 142 -3.89 -11.28 -11.72
CA ARG A 142 -3.55 -12.61 -11.19
C ARG A 142 -3.18 -13.58 -12.30
N THR A 143 -3.93 -13.59 -13.40
CA THR A 143 -3.65 -14.45 -14.57
C THR A 143 -2.34 -14.07 -15.22
N LEU A 144 -2.05 -12.77 -15.38
CA LEU A 144 -0.79 -12.31 -15.92
C LEU A 144 0.40 -12.63 -15.01
N ALA A 145 0.26 -12.46 -13.70
CA ALA A 145 1.29 -12.82 -12.73
C ALA A 145 1.64 -14.30 -12.80
N GLN A 146 0.63 -15.17 -12.91
CA GLN A 146 0.85 -16.61 -13.07
C GLN A 146 1.55 -16.94 -14.39
N ALA A 147 1.16 -16.33 -15.50
CA ALA A 147 1.80 -16.52 -16.79
C ALA A 147 3.28 -16.08 -16.78
N ILE A 148 3.63 -15.02 -16.06
CA ILE A 148 5.02 -14.57 -15.88
C ILE A 148 5.82 -15.65 -15.12
N VAL A 149 5.30 -16.18 -14.02
CA VAL A 149 5.96 -17.25 -13.24
C VAL A 149 6.16 -18.50 -14.08
N GLU A 150 5.16 -18.91 -14.86
CA GLU A 150 5.28 -20.07 -15.77
C GLU A 150 6.38 -19.83 -16.81
N MET A 151 6.49 -18.62 -17.35
CA MET A 151 7.55 -18.26 -18.29
C MET A 151 8.95 -18.32 -17.64
N GLU A 152 9.08 -17.87 -16.39
CA GLU A 152 10.32 -17.96 -15.62
C GLU A 152 10.77 -19.41 -15.41
N HIS A 153 9.81 -20.30 -15.12
CA HIS A 153 10.10 -21.75 -15.01
C HIS A 153 10.57 -22.34 -16.34
N LEU A 154 9.95 -21.98 -17.45
CA LEU A 154 10.37 -22.46 -18.77
C LEU A 154 11.77 -21.98 -19.12
N ILE A 155 12.11 -20.72 -18.87
CA ILE A 155 13.45 -20.16 -19.09
C ILE A 155 14.48 -20.91 -18.24
N ALA A 156 14.19 -21.12 -16.95
CA ALA A 156 15.10 -21.82 -16.05
C ALA A 156 15.34 -23.29 -16.49
N HIS A 157 14.33 -23.95 -17.02
CA HIS A 157 14.44 -25.32 -17.53
C HIS A 157 15.33 -25.38 -18.78
N GLU A 158 15.11 -24.51 -19.75
CA GLU A 158 15.92 -24.42 -20.98
C GLU A 158 17.38 -24.06 -20.65
N ASP A 159 17.64 -23.16 -19.71
CA ASP A 159 18.99 -22.82 -19.26
C ASP A 159 19.71 -24.02 -18.59
N TYR A 160 18.97 -24.88 -17.91
CA TYR A 160 19.53 -26.09 -17.29
C TYR A 160 19.90 -27.16 -18.33
N GLU A 161 19.04 -27.38 -19.34
CA GLU A 161 19.28 -28.36 -20.38
C GLU A 161 20.44 -27.98 -21.31
N ASN A 162 20.77 -26.69 -21.39
CA ASN A 162 21.82 -26.14 -22.25
C ASN A 162 23.21 -26.05 -21.57
N ARG A 163 23.35 -26.49 -20.30
CA ARG A 163 24.62 -26.55 -19.56
C ARG A 163 25.23 -27.94 -19.62
#